data_ec41eb249c581c3d3f59a05679dd811e
#
_entry.id   ec41eb249c581c3d3f59a05679dd811e
#
_cell.length_a   1.000
_cell.length_b   1.000
_cell.length_c   1.000
_cell.angle_alpha   90.00
_cell.angle_beta   90.00
_cell.angle_gamma   90.00
#
_symmetry.space_group_name_H-M   'P 1'
#
loop_
_entity.id
_entity.type
_entity.pdbx_description
1 polymer ?
#
loop_
_entity_poly.entity_id
_entity_poly.type
_entity_poly.pdbx_seq_one_letter_code
_entity_poly.pdbx_strand_id
1 'polypeptide(L)'
;MNWIDEGIFLNARNYGESASLVTILTCAHGRHAGLVRGGSSRRLRPILQTGNFVQCAWRGRLEENLGTFTIELSHAIAAALLDNPVALAGLSSACALVDVLVPEREAHSTVFHSLRKLLDTIKRDNNWFTEYVRWETNLLRELGFGLALDSCAATGQTDNLTWVSPKTVRAVSADAGAPYADHLLPLPKFLIIQNSASTGEIRDGLKLTGHFLGRAAESGGCALPPARNRLLDSFSRTPTTSCDNNVL
;
A
#
# COMPACT_ATOMS: atom_id res chain seq x y z
N MET A 1 -21.76 21.39 4.32
CA MET A 1 -21.76 19.95 4.62
C MET A 1 -20.78 19.66 5.76
N ASN A 2 -21.09 18.69 6.60
CA ASN A 2 -20.21 18.25 7.68
C ASN A 2 -20.44 16.76 7.94
N TRP A 3 -19.36 16.06 8.27
CA TRP A 3 -19.39 14.66 8.64
C TRP A 3 -18.26 14.34 9.62
N ILE A 4 -18.37 13.20 10.30
CA ILE A 4 -17.37 12.65 11.21
C ILE A 4 -17.11 11.21 10.77
N ASP A 5 -15.84 10.82 10.72
CA ASP A 5 -15.44 9.48 10.30
C ASP A 5 -14.13 9.06 10.95
N GLU A 6 -13.87 7.76 10.98
CA GLU A 6 -12.54 7.25 11.27
C GLU A 6 -11.66 7.33 10.01
N GLY A 7 -10.36 7.58 10.21
CA GLY A 7 -9.44 7.77 9.11
C GLY A 7 -8.03 7.27 9.38
N ILE A 8 -7.29 7.07 8.29
CA ILE A 8 -5.85 6.83 8.29
C ILE A 8 -5.20 8.07 7.69
N PHE A 9 -4.32 8.70 8.46
CA PHE A 9 -3.61 9.89 8.03
C PHE A 9 -2.56 9.51 6.96
N LEU A 10 -2.70 10.05 5.74
CA LEU A 10 -1.81 9.71 4.63
C LEU A 10 -0.66 10.70 4.48
N ASN A 11 -0.98 12.00 4.40
CA ASN A 11 0.00 13.01 4.07
C ASN A 11 -0.37 14.39 4.64
N ALA A 12 0.63 15.24 4.86
CA ALA A 12 0.48 16.66 5.13
C ALA A 12 1.51 17.49 4.37
N ARG A 13 1.07 18.65 3.90
CA ARG A 13 1.96 19.68 3.36
C ARG A 13 1.62 21.04 3.97
N ASN A 14 2.61 21.89 4.15
CA ASN A 14 2.39 23.23 4.67
C ASN A 14 1.48 24.03 3.73
N TYR A 15 0.56 24.78 4.32
CA TYR A 15 -0.35 25.68 3.62
C TYR A 15 -0.39 27.01 4.33
N GLY A 16 0.24 28.04 3.73
CA GLY A 16 0.45 29.32 4.39
C GLY A 16 1.37 29.19 5.62
N GLU A 17 1.22 30.13 6.57
CA GLU A 17 2.12 30.25 7.73
C GLU A 17 1.83 29.23 8.82
N SER A 18 0.57 28.88 9.05
CA SER A 18 0.17 28.09 10.24
C SER A 18 -0.72 26.87 9.93
N ALA A 19 -1.30 26.80 8.73
CA ALA A 19 -2.17 25.69 8.35
C ALA A 19 -1.39 24.57 7.63
N SER A 20 -1.97 23.38 7.65
CA SER A 20 -1.51 22.25 6.84
C SER A 20 -2.65 21.76 5.95
N LEU A 21 -2.35 21.51 4.68
CA LEU A 21 -3.22 20.73 3.82
C LEU A 21 -2.93 19.27 4.07
N VAL A 22 -3.94 18.52 4.50
CA VAL A 22 -3.83 17.12 4.87
C VAL A 22 -4.66 16.24 3.95
N THR A 23 -4.23 15.00 3.77
CA THR A 23 -5.01 13.95 3.10
C THR A 23 -5.23 12.80 4.07
N ILE A 24 -6.48 12.38 4.19
CA ILE A 24 -6.90 11.29 5.07
C ILE A 24 -7.69 10.28 4.22
N LEU A 25 -7.40 8.99 4.36
CA LEU A 25 -8.28 7.94 3.87
C LEU A 25 -9.30 7.66 4.96
N THR A 26 -10.57 7.91 4.67
CA THR A 26 -11.69 7.67 5.59
C THR A 26 -12.50 6.45 5.16
N CYS A 27 -13.19 5.84 6.09
CA CYS A 27 -13.95 4.61 5.84
C CYS A 27 -15.15 4.84 4.92
N ALA A 28 -15.95 5.86 5.22
CA ALA A 28 -17.20 6.13 4.51
C ALA A 28 -17.10 7.20 3.42
N HIS A 29 -16.08 8.10 3.48
CA HIS A 29 -15.94 9.23 2.55
C HIS A 29 -14.70 9.13 1.66
N GLY A 30 -13.98 8.00 1.70
CA GLY A 30 -12.82 7.74 0.86
C GLY A 30 -11.60 8.62 1.18
N ARG A 31 -10.72 8.78 0.21
CA ARG A 31 -9.55 9.67 0.31
C ARG A 31 -10.00 11.13 0.18
N HIS A 32 -9.81 11.91 1.24
CA HIS A 32 -10.32 13.27 1.32
C HIS A 32 -9.24 14.26 1.73
N ALA A 33 -9.16 15.39 1.04
CA ALA A 33 -8.26 16.48 1.35
C ALA A 33 -8.98 17.58 2.14
N GLY A 34 -8.26 18.29 3.02
CA GLY A 34 -8.78 19.40 3.77
C GLY A 34 -7.71 20.16 4.55
N LEU A 35 -8.05 21.35 5.03
CA LEU A 35 -7.15 22.19 5.80
C LEU A 35 -7.26 21.90 7.29
N VAL A 36 -6.12 21.82 7.96
CA VAL A 36 -6.01 21.79 9.42
C VAL A 36 -5.42 23.09 9.89
N ARG A 37 -6.20 23.88 10.63
CA ARG A 37 -5.72 25.15 11.23
C ARG A 37 -4.71 24.83 12.32
N GLY A 38 -3.60 25.54 12.34
CA GLY A 38 -2.53 25.31 13.30
C GLY A 38 -1.81 23.96 13.10
N GLY A 39 -1.91 23.36 11.92
CA GLY A 39 -1.29 22.06 11.60
C GLY A 39 0.23 22.03 11.77
N SER A 40 0.90 23.18 11.66
CA SER A 40 2.34 23.32 11.92
C SER A 40 2.68 23.39 13.42
N SER A 41 1.70 23.43 14.33
CA SER A 41 1.91 23.57 15.77
C SER A 41 2.54 22.31 16.39
N ARG A 42 3.29 22.52 17.49
CA ARG A 42 3.87 21.41 18.28
C ARG A 42 2.81 20.43 18.81
N ARG A 43 1.58 20.91 19.04
CA ARG A 43 0.46 20.10 19.54
C ARG A 43 -0.04 19.12 18.50
N LEU A 44 -0.18 19.54 17.23
CA LEU A 44 -0.75 18.72 16.16
C LEU A 44 0.30 17.87 15.44
N ARG A 45 1.57 18.23 15.50
CA ARG A 45 2.65 17.51 14.84
C ARG A 45 2.72 16.01 15.17
N PRO A 46 2.51 15.54 16.41
CA PRO A 46 2.48 14.10 16.70
C PRO A 46 1.23 13.39 16.15
N ILE A 47 0.13 14.12 15.94
CA ILE A 47 -1.12 13.59 15.41
C ILE A 47 -1.00 13.42 13.88
N LEU A 48 -0.46 14.45 13.22
CA LEU A 48 -0.31 14.51 11.77
C LEU A 48 0.93 13.73 11.29
N GLN A 49 1.02 12.46 11.70
CA GLN A 49 2.06 11.53 11.25
C GLN A 49 1.45 10.46 10.35
N THR A 50 2.10 10.22 9.21
CA THR A 50 1.67 9.22 8.23
C THR A 50 1.42 7.87 8.89
N GLY A 51 0.29 7.23 8.58
CA GLY A 51 -0.12 5.94 9.12
C GLY A 51 -0.83 6.00 10.46
N ASN A 52 -0.93 7.15 11.14
CA ASN A 52 -1.71 7.26 12.36
C ASN A 52 -3.21 7.06 12.09
N PHE A 53 -3.89 6.37 13.00
CA PHE A 53 -5.35 6.28 12.98
C PHE A 53 -5.93 7.48 13.72
N VAL A 54 -6.92 8.10 13.12
CA VAL A 54 -7.51 9.35 13.61
C VAL A 54 -9.02 9.30 13.55
N GLN A 55 -9.65 10.04 14.45
CA GLN A 55 -11.03 10.48 14.31
C GLN A 55 -11.00 11.86 13.65
N CYS A 56 -11.70 12.04 12.55
CA CYS A 56 -11.71 13.30 11.82
C CYS A 56 -13.12 13.82 11.60
N ALA A 57 -13.29 15.13 11.81
CA ALA A 57 -14.49 15.85 11.46
C ALA A 57 -14.17 16.83 10.33
N TRP A 58 -14.83 16.65 9.20
CA TRP A 58 -14.70 17.53 8.05
C TRP A 58 -15.87 18.52 7.97
N ARG A 59 -15.59 19.76 7.58
CA ARG A 59 -16.58 20.81 7.33
C ARG A 59 -16.21 21.59 6.07
N GLY A 60 -17.14 21.65 5.13
CA GLY A 60 -17.04 22.46 3.91
C GLY A 60 -18.38 23.09 3.54
N ARG A 61 -18.34 24.15 2.72
CA ARG A 61 -19.55 24.81 2.21
C ARG A 61 -20.25 23.91 1.20
N LEU A 62 -19.49 23.32 0.30
CA LEU A 62 -19.92 22.33 -0.68
C LEU A 62 -18.97 21.14 -0.56
N GLU A 63 -19.41 19.97 -1.00
CA GLU A 63 -18.60 18.74 -0.96
C GLU A 63 -17.35 18.84 -1.83
N GLU A 64 -17.44 19.56 -2.93
CA GLU A 64 -16.34 19.80 -3.88
C GLU A 64 -15.26 20.76 -3.35
N ASN A 65 -15.58 21.53 -2.30
CA ASN A 65 -14.63 22.52 -1.77
C ASN A 65 -13.58 21.84 -0.88
N LEU A 66 -12.41 22.49 -0.84
CA LEU A 66 -11.38 22.16 0.14
C LEU A 66 -11.87 22.59 1.54
N GLY A 67 -12.51 21.70 2.27
CA GLY A 67 -13.01 21.99 3.61
C GLY A 67 -11.91 22.09 4.67
N THR A 68 -12.34 22.10 5.92
CA THR A 68 -11.46 22.08 7.09
C THR A 68 -11.66 20.80 7.87
N PHE A 69 -10.56 20.23 8.34
CA PHE A 69 -10.54 19.11 9.28
C PHE A 69 -10.29 19.56 10.71
N THR A 70 -11.02 18.95 11.63
CA THR A 70 -10.62 18.78 13.03
C THR A 70 -10.22 17.33 13.22
N ILE A 71 -9.04 17.08 13.80
CA ILE A 71 -8.46 15.74 13.87
C ILE A 71 -8.07 15.42 15.30
N GLU A 72 -8.46 14.24 15.76
CA GLU A 72 -8.08 13.67 17.05
C GLU A 72 -7.35 12.34 16.81
N LEU A 73 -6.28 12.11 17.58
CA LEU A 73 -5.51 10.86 17.47
C LEU A 73 -6.26 9.72 18.14
N SER A 74 -6.51 8.64 17.38
CA SER A 74 -7.05 7.39 17.92
C SER A 74 -5.92 6.41 18.27
N HIS A 75 -4.97 6.18 17.36
CA HIS A 75 -3.83 5.28 17.59
C HIS A 75 -2.57 5.82 16.92
N ALA A 76 -1.48 5.92 17.70
CA ALA A 76 -0.16 6.33 17.22
C ALA A 76 0.60 5.14 16.62
N ILE A 77 0.43 4.87 15.33
CA ILE A 77 1.13 3.79 14.65
C ILE A 77 2.58 4.18 14.35
N ALA A 78 2.81 5.38 13.80
CA ALA A 78 4.14 5.85 13.43
C ALA A 78 5.11 5.88 14.62
N ALA A 79 4.64 6.31 15.79
CA ALA A 79 5.46 6.38 17.00
C ALA A 79 5.92 4.99 17.47
N ALA A 80 5.11 3.95 17.28
CA ALA A 80 5.45 2.59 17.65
C ALA A 80 6.52 1.95 16.75
N LEU A 81 6.83 2.57 15.61
CA LEU A 81 7.78 2.07 14.60
C LEU A 81 9.09 2.87 14.53
N LEU A 82 9.29 3.86 15.41
CA LEU A 82 10.46 4.75 15.35
C LEU A 82 11.79 4.01 15.38
N ASP A 83 11.88 2.90 16.09
CA ASP A 83 13.09 2.09 16.21
C ASP A 83 13.24 1.06 15.07
N ASN A 84 12.29 1.01 14.14
CA ASN A 84 12.32 0.09 12.99
C ASN A 84 12.20 0.84 11.66
N PRO A 85 13.34 1.28 11.07
CA PRO A 85 13.35 2.06 9.82
C PRO A 85 12.71 1.33 8.64
N VAL A 86 12.82 0.00 8.60
CA VAL A 86 12.23 -0.81 7.51
C VAL A 86 10.70 -0.84 7.62
N ALA A 87 10.17 -0.99 8.83
CA ALA A 87 8.74 -0.93 9.08
C ALA A 87 8.17 0.48 8.79
N LEU A 88 8.90 1.55 9.16
CA LEU A 88 8.53 2.93 8.79
C LEU A 88 8.52 3.14 7.27
N ALA A 89 9.48 2.54 6.55
CA ALA A 89 9.49 2.60 5.09
C ALA A 89 8.27 1.88 4.50
N GLY A 90 7.88 0.72 5.04
CA GLY A 90 6.67 -0.02 4.65
C GLY A 90 5.39 0.77 4.88
N LEU A 91 5.23 1.33 6.07
CA LEU A 91 4.11 2.20 6.42
C LEU A 91 4.03 3.41 5.48
N SER A 92 5.16 4.10 5.28
CA SER A 92 5.22 5.28 4.40
C SER A 92 4.90 4.92 2.95
N SER A 93 5.37 3.77 2.47
CA SER A 93 5.11 3.28 1.13
C SER A 93 3.63 2.95 0.92
N ALA A 94 3.02 2.22 1.84
CA ALA A 94 1.61 1.86 1.77
C ALA A 94 0.70 3.09 1.75
N CYS A 95 0.93 4.04 2.67
CA CYS A 95 0.15 5.29 2.72
C CYS A 95 0.34 6.14 1.46
N ALA A 96 1.57 6.23 0.93
CA ALA A 96 1.85 6.99 -0.27
C ALA A 96 1.23 6.37 -1.54
N LEU A 97 1.16 5.04 -1.64
CA LEU A 97 0.47 4.35 -2.74
C LEU A 97 -1.03 4.69 -2.73
N VAL A 98 -1.66 4.66 -1.57
CA VAL A 98 -3.08 5.03 -1.43
C VAL A 98 -3.29 6.51 -1.74
N ASP A 99 -2.39 7.40 -1.26
CA ASP A 99 -2.50 8.84 -1.51
C ASP A 99 -2.41 9.20 -3.00
N VAL A 100 -1.65 8.42 -3.78
CA VAL A 100 -1.44 8.68 -5.21
C VAL A 100 -2.46 7.96 -6.10
N LEU A 101 -2.82 6.70 -5.78
CA LEU A 101 -3.55 5.83 -6.69
C LEU A 101 -5.05 5.78 -6.45
N VAL A 102 -5.50 6.03 -5.22
CA VAL A 102 -6.93 5.94 -4.88
C VAL A 102 -7.62 7.26 -5.25
N PRO A 103 -8.76 7.23 -5.97
CA PRO A 103 -9.52 8.44 -6.29
C PRO A 103 -9.94 9.23 -5.05
N GLU A 104 -10.10 10.55 -5.21
CA GLU A 104 -10.61 11.40 -4.13
C GLU A 104 -12.13 11.30 -4.00
N ARG A 105 -12.61 11.37 -2.74
CA ARG A 105 -14.05 11.49 -2.41
C ARG A 105 -14.92 10.33 -2.89
N GLU A 106 -14.28 9.20 -3.15
CA GLU A 106 -14.97 7.96 -3.49
C GLU A 106 -14.74 6.95 -2.36
N ALA A 107 -15.82 6.41 -1.81
CA ALA A 107 -15.74 5.47 -0.70
C ALA A 107 -15.12 4.13 -1.17
N HIS A 108 -13.96 3.80 -0.65
CA HIS A 108 -13.26 2.54 -0.86
C HIS A 108 -13.04 1.83 0.49
N SER A 109 -14.12 1.37 1.11
CA SER A 109 -14.06 0.73 2.44
C SER A 109 -13.13 -0.48 2.47
N THR A 110 -13.06 -1.27 1.40
CA THR A 110 -12.13 -2.40 1.26
C THR A 110 -10.68 -1.93 1.34
N VAL A 111 -10.32 -0.84 0.65
CA VAL A 111 -8.97 -0.25 0.71
C VAL A 111 -8.67 0.25 2.12
N PHE A 112 -9.63 0.93 2.77
CA PHE A 112 -9.47 1.40 4.14
C PHE A 112 -9.18 0.26 5.12
N HIS A 113 -10.00 -0.78 5.13
CA HIS A 113 -9.83 -1.91 6.03
C HIS A 113 -8.57 -2.72 5.74
N SER A 114 -8.22 -2.90 4.47
CA SER A 114 -7.01 -3.63 4.08
C SER A 114 -5.74 -2.86 4.45
N LEU A 115 -5.70 -1.54 4.25
CA LEU A 115 -4.59 -0.71 4.69
C LEU A 115 -4.46 -0.73 6.22
N ARG A 116 -5.56 -0.56 6.96
CA ARG A 116 -5.56 -0.63 8.42
C ARG A 116 -4.98 -1.94 8.92
N LYS A 117 -5.45 -3.08 8.37
CA LYS A 117 -4.92 -4.41 8.70
C LYS A 117 -3.43 -4.53 8.41
N LEU A 118 -2.97 -4.03 7.25
CA LEU A 118 -1.55 -4.03 6.89
C LEU A 118 -0.71 -3.24 7.90
N LEU A 119 -1.12 -2.02 8.26
CA LEU A 119 -0.40 -1.18 9.23
C LEU A 119 -0.33 -1.82 10.61
N ASP A 120 -1.39 -2.48 11.05
CA ASP A 120 -1.40 -3.27 12.28
C ASP A 120 -0.46 -4.48 12.19
N THR A 121 -0.36 -5.13 11.03
CA THR A 121 0.58 -6.25 10.78
C THR A 121 2.02 -5.77 10.80
N ILE A 122 2.35 -4.68 10.11
CA ILE A 122 3.70 -4.06 10.12
C ILE A 122 4.15 -3.73 11.56
N LYS A 123 3.22 -3.32 12.42
CA LYS A 123 3.51 -3.01 13.84
C LYS A 123 3.80 -4.24 14.68
N ARG A 124 3.17 -5.38 14.37
CA ARG A 124 3.19 -6.57 15.25
C ARG A 124 4.16 -7.66 14.80
N ASP A 125 4.41 -7.77 13.51
CA ASP A 125 5.13 -8.89 12.91
C ASP A 125 6.33 -8.38 12.11
N ASN A 126 7.50 -8.93 12.41
CA ASN A 126 8.72 -8.61 11.65
C ASN A 126 8.71 -9.21 10.24
N ASN A 127 7.84 -10.18 9.96
CA ASN A 127 7.75 -10.88 8.67
C ASN A 127 6.59 -10.38 7.80
N TRP A 128 6.26 -9.10 7.92
CA TRP A 128 5.11 -8.46 7.26
C TRP A 128 5.24 -8.28 5.74
N PHE A 129 6.42 -8.49 5.15
CA PHE A 129 6.63 -8.27 3.71
C PHE A 129 5.72 -9.14 2.82
N THR A 130 5.45 -10.38 3.21
CA THR A 130 4.52 -11.27 2.49
C THR A 130 3.12 -10.67 2.45
N GLU A 131 2.65 -10.14 3.57
CA GLU A 131 1.35 -9.47 3.67
C GLU A 131 1.33 -8.13 2.91
N TYR A 132 2.47 -7.43 2.87
CA TYR A 132 2.62 -6.20 2.08
C TYR A 132 2.44 -6.48 0.58
N VAL A 133 3.08 -7.50 0.03
CA VAL A 133 2.93 -7.88 -1.39
C VAL A 133 1.51 -8.34 -1.70
N ARG A 134 0.89 -9.13 -0.81
CA ARG A 134 -0.53 -9.52 -0.94
C ARG A 134 -1.45 -8.31 -0.93
N TRP A 135 -1.15 -7.34 -0.07
CA TRP A 135 -1.90 -6.09 0.00
C TRP A 135 -1.75 -5.26 -1.29
N GLU A 136 -0.54 -5.12 -1.84
CA GLU A 136 -0.34 -4.46 -3.14
C GLU A 136 -1.14 -5.16 -4.25
N THR A 137 -1.19 -6.49 -4.25
CA THR A 137 -1.98 -7.28 -5.22
C THR A 137 -3.49 -7.02 -5.06
N ASN A 138 -3.97 -6.90 -3.82
CA ASN A 138 -5.36 -6.56 -3.55
C ASN A 138 -5.67 -5.11 -3.92
N LEU A 139 -4.77 -4.16 -3.65
CA LEU A 139 -4.91 -2.77 -4.07
C LEU A 139 -5.05 -2.66 -5.59
N LEU A 140 -4.22 -3.40 -6.36
CA LEU A 140 -4.36 -3.47 -7.83
C LEU A 140 -5.74 -3.95 -8.24
N ARG A 141 -6.33 -4.93 -7.55
CA ARG A 141 -7.69 -5.42 -7.84
C ARG A 141 -8.73 -4.34 -7.60
N GLU A 142 -8.67 -3.63 -6.49
CA GLU A 142 -9.59 -2.53 -6.15
C GLU A 142 -9.48 -1.36 -7.14
N LEU A 143 -8.31 -1.14 -7.73
CA LEU A 143 -8.06 -0.12 -8.75
C LEU A 143 -8.45 -0.58 -10.19
N GLY A 144 -8.94 -1.80 -10.37
CA GLY A 144 -9.30 -2.34 -11.69
C GLY A 144 -8.12 -2.96 -12.49
N PHE A 145 -6.95 -3.09 -11.87
CA PHE A 145 -5.74 -3.71 -12.44
C PHE A 145 -5.45 -5.11 -11.87
N GLY A 146 -6.49 -5.81 -11.41
CA GLY A 146 -6.35 -7.10 -10.74
C GLY A 146 -5.65 -8.16 -11.59
N LEU A 147 -4.76 -8.93 -10.97
CA LEU A 147 -4.07 -10.05 -11.61
C LEU A 147 -4.99 -11.28 -11.64
N ALA A 148 -5.11 -11.92 -12.80
CA ALA A 148 -5.82 -13.18 -12.95
C ALA A 148 -4.83 -14.35 -12.78
N LEU A 149 -4.75 -14.86 -11.55
CA LEU A 149 -3.75 -15.85 -11.13
C LEU A 149 -4.32 -17.27 -10.99
N ASP A 150 -5.58 -17.51 -11.36
CA ASP A 150 -6.27 -18.76 -11.12
C ASP A 150 -5.97 -19.84 -12.17
N SER A 151 -5.59 -19.43 -13.38
CA SER A 151 -5.35 -20.34 -14.50
C SER A 151 -4.35 -19.81 -15.52
N CYS A 152 -3.66 -20.71 -16.19
CA CYS A 152 -2.72 -20.41 -17.26
C CYS A 152 -3.42 -19.76 -18.47
N ALA A 153 -2.92 -18.62 -18.93
CA ALA A 153 -3.46 -17.90 -20.08
C ALA A 153 -3.39 -18.70 -21.39
N ALA A 154 -2.42 -19.59 -21.52
CA ALA A 154 -2.18 -20.37 -22.75
C ALA A 154 -2.87 -21.73 -22.75
N THR A 155 -2.90 -22.43 -21.60
CA THR A 155 -3.35 -23.82 -21.52
C THR A 155 -4.65 -24.01 -20.73
N GLY A 156 -5.05 -23.01 -19.92
CA GLY A 156 -6.17 -23.12 -18.98
C GLY A 156 -5.90 -23.94 -17.72
N GLN A 157 -4.70 -24.52 -17.57
CA GLN A 157 -4.30 -25.29 -16.39
C GLN A 157 -4.29 -24.40 -15.14
N THR A 158 -4.59 -24.99 -13.99
CA THR A 158 -4.64 -24.29 -12.69
C THR A 158 -3.42 -24.59 -11.81
N ASP A 159 -2.63 -25.56 -12.19
CA ASP A 159 -1.41 -26.01 -11.51
C ASP A 159 -0.15 -25.49 -12.22
N ASN A 160 0.98 -25.58 -11.50
CA ASN A 160 2.32 -25.20 -12.00
C ASN A 160 2.39 -23.78 -12.58
N LEU A 161 1.62 -22.84 -12.02
CA LEU A 161 1.65 -21.44 -12.42
C LEU A 161 2.92 -20.77 -11.85
N THR A 162 3.80 -20.28 -12.74
CA THR A 162 5.14 -19.82 -12.38
C THR A 162 5.42 -18.40 -12.84
N TRP A 163 4.62 -17.91 -13.78
CA TRP A 163 4.85 -16.63 -14.43
C TRP A 163 3.57 -15.80 -14.51
N VAL A 164 3.72 -14.49 -14.69
CA VAL A 164 2.63 -13.57 -15.06
C VAL A 164 3.04 -12.83 -16.32
N SER A 165 2.16 -12.81 -17.31
CA SER A 165 2.35 -12.03 -18.52
C SER A 165 2.13 -10.54 -18.26
N PRO A 166 3.12 -9.67 -18.51
CA PRO A 166 2.96 -8.22 -18.33
C PRO A 166 1.94 -7.61 -19.31
N LYS A 167 1.66 -8.30 -20.44
CA LYS A 167 0.70 -7.84 -21.44
C LYS A 167 -0.73 -8.21 -21.10
N THR A 168 -0.98 -9.47 -20.69
CA THR A 168 -2.34 -9.99 -20.47
C THR A 168 -2.77 -9.97 -19.01
N VAL A 169 -1.85 -9.67 -18.06
CA VAL A 169 -2.12 -9.62 -16.62
C VAL A 169 -2.55 -10.99 -16.04
N ARG A 170 -2.28 -12.07 -16.77
CA ARG A 170 -2.69 -13.43 -16.44
C ARG A 170 -1.50 -14.32 -16.11
N ALA A 171 -1.77 -15.32 -15.26
CA ALA A 171 -0.78 -16.35 -14.95
C ALA A 171 -0.44 -17.20 -16.18
N VAL A 172 0.78 -17.75 -16.19
CA VAL A 172 1.28 -18.68 -17.20
C VAL A 172 2.00 -19.83 -16.50
N SER A 173 1.74 -21.06 -16.93
CA SER A 173 2.38 -22.26 -16.39
C SER A 173 3.86 -22.33 -16.77
N ALA A 174 4.65 -23.11 -16.03
CA ALA A 174 6.08 -23.25 -16.27
C ALA A 174 6.39 -23.67 -17.72
N ASP A 175 5.72 -24.69 -18.22
CA ASP A 175 5.98 -25.25 -19.55
C ASP A 175 5.60 -24.27 -20.66
N ALA A 176 4.42 -23.62 -20.54
CA ALA A 176 3.97 -22.64 -21.54
C ALA A 176 4.80 -21.35 -21.50
N GLY A 177 5.35 -20.99 -20.34
CA GLY A 177 6.16 -19.79 -20.15
C GLY A 177 7.63 -19.96 -20.48
N ALA A 178 8.17 -21.18 -20.45
CA ALA A 178 9.60 -21.43 -20.64
C ALA A 178 10.22 -20.78 -21.91
N PRO A 179 9.58 -20.78 -23.07
CA PRO A 179 10.11 -20.11 -24.26
C PRO A 179 10.12 -18.58 -24.19
N TYR A 180 9.39 -18.00 -23.21
CA TYR A 180 9.17 -16.56 -23.06
C TYR A 180 9.64 -16.03 -21.71
N ALA A 181 10.42 -16.80 -20.95
CA ALA A 181 10.81 -16.50 -19.57
C ALA A 181 11.39 -15.08 -19.40
N ASP A 182 12.21 -14.63 -20.38
CA ASP A 182 12.82 -13.29 -20.35
C ASP A 182 11.81 -12.13 -20.48
N HIS A 183 10.59 -12.43 -20.93
CA HIS A 183 9.51 -11.46 -21.14
C HIS A 183 8.37 -11.59 -20.11
N LEU A 184 8.48 -12.55 -19.21
CA LEU A 184 7.49 -12.82 -18.18
C LEU A 184 7.99 -12.37 -16.80
N LEU A 185 7.05 -12.09 -15.91
CA LEU A 185 7.36 -11.76 -14.53
C LEU A 185 7.21 -13.02 -13.66
N PRO A 186 8.15 -13.30 -12.75
CA PRO A 186 8.02 -14.41 -11.82
C PRO A 186 6.74 -14.29 -10.99
N LEU A 187 6.04 -15.40 -10.78
CA LEU A 187 4.86 -15.49 -9.93
C LEU A 187 5.23 -16.21 -8.62
N PRO A 188 5.36 -15.50 -7.49
CA PRO A 188 5.63 -16.11 -6.21
C PRO A 188 4.47 -17.01 -5.77
N LYS A 189 4.79 -18.20 -5.25
CA LYS A 189 3.79 -19.20 -4.83
C LYS A 189 2.87 -18.69 -3.74
N PHE A 190 3.37 -17.86 -2.82
CA PHE A 190 2.57 -17.31 -1.72
C PHE A 190 1.41 -16.41 -2.16
N LEU A 191 1.38 -15.94 -3.41
CA LEU A 191 0.25 -15.20 -3.97
C LEU A 191 -0.91 -16.11 -4.39
N ILE A 192 -0.64 -17.40 -4.61
CA ILE A 192 -1.64 -18.41 -4.98
C ILE A 192 -2.01 -19.29 -3.79
N ILE A 193 -1.01 -19.66 -2.97
CA ILE A 193 -1.16 -20.58 -1.85
C ILE A 193 -0.76 -19.87 -0.57
N GLN A 194 -1.48 -20.10 0.54
CA GLN A 194 -1.09 -19.55 1.83
C GLN A 194 0.09 -20.35 2.41
N ASN A 195 1.30 -19.89 2.10
CA ASN A 195 2.54 -20.41 2.66
C ASN A 195 3.48 -19.27 3.09
N SER A 196 4.52 -19.62 3.83
CA SER A 196 5.64 -18.73 4.10
C SER A 196 6.41 -18.44 2.81
N ALA A 197 6.94 -17.23 2.67
CA ALA A 197 7.69 -16.81 1.51
C ALA A 197 9.19 -16.69 1.84
N SER A 198 10.03 -17.14 0.92
CA SER A 198 11.46 -16.86 0.95
C SER A 198 11.73 -15.39 0.60
N THR A 199 12.90 -14.87 0.97
CA THR A 199 13.34 -13.51 0.60
C THR A 199 13.36 -13.32 -0.92
N GLY A 200 13.71 -14.37 -1.70
CA GLY A 200 13.66 -14.35 -3.16
C GLY A 200 12.24 -14.17 -3.68
N GLU A 201 11.30 -14.95 -3.17
CA GLU A 201 9.89 -14.83 -3.57
C GLU A 201 9.29 -13.46 -3.20
N ILE A 202 9.65 -12.89 -2.05
CA ILE A 202 9.22 -11.52 -1.67
C ILE A 202 9.76 -10.51 -2.68
N ARG A 203 11.04 -10.63 -3.09
CA ARG A 203 11.65 -9.76 -4.11
C ARG A 203 10.92 -9.85 -5.44
N ASP A 204 10.61 -11.06 -5.88
CA ASP A 204 9.87 -11.30 -7.11
C ASP A 204 8.44 -10.74 -7.02
N GLY A 205 7.80 -10.90 -5.88
CA GLY A 205 6.49 -10.32 -5.60
C GLY A 205 6.48 -8.79 -5.67
N LEU A 206 7.47 -8.14 -5.03
CA LEU A 206 7.62 -6.68 -5.08
C LEU A 206 7.93 -6.17 -6.51
N LYS A 207 8.68 -6.96 -7.31
CA LYS A 207 8.93 -6.66 -8.72
C LYS A 207 7.65 -6.80 -9.55
N LEU A 208 6.90 -7.88 -9.33
CA LEU A 208 5.63 -8.16 -10.00
C LEU A 208 4.61 -7.04 -9.73
N THR A 209 4.31 -6.77 -8.46
CA THR A 209 3.34 -5.74 -8.08
C THR A 209 3.79 -4.36 -8.52
N GLY A 210 5.10 -4.05 -8.42
CA GLY A 210 5.67 -2.79 -8.87
C GLY A 210 5.47 -2.51 -10.36
N HIS A 211 5.57 -3.52 -11.20
CA HIS A 211 5.31 -3.38 -12.63
C HIS A 211 3.86 -2.94 -12.90
N PHE A 212 2.89 -3.59 -12.26
CA PHE A 212 1.48 -3.29 -12.49
C PHE A 212 1.01 -2.02 -11.76
N LEU A 213 1.55 -1.71 -10.59
CA LEU A 213 1.32 -0.42 -9.92
C LEU A 213 1.85 0.75 -10.76
N GLY A 214 3.00 0.58 -11.43
CA GLY A 214 3.53 1.55 -12.39
C GLY A 214 2.54 1.84 -13.51
N ARG A 215 1.99 0.79 -14.12
CA ARG A 215 0.97 0.91 -15.16
C ARG A 215 -0.33 1.56 -14.66
N ALA A 216 -0.76 1.23 -13.45
CA ALA A 216 -1.92 1.87 -12.83
C ALA A 216 -1.67 3.36 -12.61
N ALA A 217 -0.49 3.74 -12.12
CA ALA A 217 -0.08 5.12 -11.93
C ALA A 217 -0.05 5.90 -13.27
N GLU A 218 0.58 5.33 -14.29
CA GLU A 218 0.64 5.92 -15.63
C GLU A 218 -0.76 6.14 -16.24
N SER A 219 -1.66 5.16 -16.06
CA SER A 219 -3.06 5.28 -16.50
C SER A 219 -3.79 6.41 -15.79
N GLY A 220 -3.46 6.67 -14.52
CA GLY A 220 -3.97 7.80 -13.74
C GLY A 220 -3.22 9.13 -13.98
N GLY A 221 -2.25 9.16 -14.90
CA GLY A 221 -1.44 10.35 -15.19
C GLY A 221 -0.47 10.73 -14.07
N CYS A 222 -0.08 9.79 -13.23
CA CYS A 222 0.84 10.01 -12.11
C CYS A 222 2.03 9.03 -12.16
N ALA A 223 3.00 9.24 -11.28
CA ALA A 223 4.15 8.35 -11.10
C ALA A 223 4.03 7.61 -9.76
N LEU A 224 4.67 6.44 -9.66
CA LEU A 224 4.79 5.75 -8.38
C LEU A 224 5.49 6.64 -7.34
N PRO A 225 4.99 6.65 -6.09
CA PRO A 225 5.56 7.48 -5.05
C PRO A 225 6.98 7.02 -4.68
N PRO A 226 7.95 7.94 -4.50
CA PRO A 226 9.34 7.62 -4.12
C PRO A 226 9.45 6.83 -2.80
N ALA A 227 8.43 6.86 -1.96
CA ALA A 227 8.37 6.09 -0.73
C ALA A 227 8.45 4.57 -1.00
N ARG A 228 7.87 4.11 -2.11
CA ARG A 228 7.96 2.69 -2.49
C ARG A 228 9.40 2.29 -2.84
N ASN A 229 10.12 3.13 -3.58
CA ASN A 229 11.53 2.84 -3.91
C ASN A 229 12.39 2.79 -2.63
N ARG A 230 12.16 3.69 -1.66
CA ARG A 230 12.85 3.64 -0.36
C ARG A 230 12.58 2.33 0.39
N LEU A 231 11.37 1.78 0.30
CA LEU A 231 11.07 0.46 0.87
C LEU A 231 11.88 -0.64 0.18
N LEU A 232 11.94 -0.65 -1.16
CA LEU A 232 12.72 -1.64 -1.93
C LEU A 232 14.22 -1.57 -1.57
N ASP A 233 14.77 -0.37 -1.46
CA ASP A 233 16.15 -0.15 -1.03
C ASP A 233 16.39 -0.68 0.39
N SER A 234 15.45 -0.43 1.30
CA SER A 234 15.53 -0.90 2.69
C SER A 234 15.45 -2.43 2.76
N PHE A 235 14.54 -3.05 2.00
CA PHE A 235 14.43 -4.50 1.89
C PHE A 235 15.73 -5.14 1.36
N SER A 236 16.35 -4.53 0.35
CA SER A 236 17.58 -5.04 -0.27
C SER A 236 18.78 -4.98 0.67
N ARG A 237 18.78 -4.10 1.67
CA ARG A 237 19.84 -3.95 2.67
C ARG A 237 19.63 -4.84 3.91
N THR A 238 18.45 -5.42 4.07
CA THR A 238 18.18 -6.31 5.21
C THR A 238 18.98 -7.61 5.01
N PRO A 239 19.87 -8.01 5.93
CA PRO A 239 20.62 -9.25 5.80
C PRO A 239 19.64 -10.42 5.71
N THR A 240 19.88 -11.32 4.77
CA THR A 240 19.15 -12.58 4.62
C THR A 240 19.39 -13.41 5.87
N THR A 241 18.48 -13.39 6.83
CA THR A 241 18.49 -14.37 7.92
C THR A 241 18.05 -15.69 7.29
N SER A 242 19.01 -16.51 6.88
CA SER A 242 18.79 -17.89 6.50
C SER A 242 18.23 -18.61 7.73
N CYS A 243 16.95 -18.91 7.71
CA CYS A 243 16.39 -19.94 8.58
C CYS A 243 16.82 -21.30 8.02
N ASP A 244 18.09 -21.63 8.14
CA ASP A 244 18.54 -23.00 8.08
C ASP A 244 18.06 -23.66 9.37
N ASN A 245 16.91 -24.31 9.27
CA ASN A 245 16.46 -25.27 10.28
C ASN A 245 17.50 -26.41 10.33
N ASN A 246 18.34 -26.34 11.32
CA ASN A 246 19.11 -27.50 11.78
C ASN A 246 18.09 -28.49 12.38
N VAL A 247 17.66 -29.45 11.58
CA VAL A 247 17.00 -30.67 12.05
C VAL A 247 18.12 -31.61 12.45
N LEU A 248 18.32 -31.79 13.75
CA LEU A 248 18.95 -32.97 14.37
C LEU A 248 17.87 -33.79 15.06
#